data_e6d9361f1efd958a53f2efc512f89f66
#
_entry.id   e6d9361f1efd958a53f2efc512f89f66
#
_cell.length_a   1.000
_cell.length_b   1.000
_cell.length_c   1.000
_cell.angle_alpha   90.00
_cell.angle_beta   90.00
_cell.angle_gamma   90.00
#
_symmetry.space_group_name_H-M   'P 1'
#
loop_
_entity.id
_entity.type
_entity.pdbx_description
1 polymer ?
#
loop_
_entity_poly.entity_id
_entity_poly.type
_entity_poly.pdbx_seq_one_letter_code
_entity_poly.pdbx_strand_id
1 'polypeptide(L)'
;MIHPTAIVSNKSDIDTSTNIGPFCVIGDNVKIGKNNNIISHVSITGFTTIKDNNSFFPFSSIGAQPQDLKYNNEKSYLEIGSNNRFRENVTVNPGTVGGGLKTIIKDNCLFMVGSHIAHDCKINSNVILANNATLAGHVEIDENAILGGNSAIHQFVRIGKYAMIGGMSGVEKDIIPYGLYTGIRENLKSLNLIGLKRKGLTSNAINEIKNLINIIFDKNDTIENNIKNNFVESSEILEIKEVIEFLNSNSKRGITTFEND
;
A
#
# COMPACT_ATOMS: atom_id res chain seq x y z
N MET A 1 24.06 -5.30 16.42
CA MET A 1 25.50 -4.97 16.14
C MET A 1 25.56 -3.82 15.17
N ILE A 2 26.43 -2.82 15.39
CA ILE A 2 26.62 -1.67 14.47
C ILE A 2 28.00 -1.81 13.81
N HIS A 3 28.04 -1.80 12.47
CA HIS A 3 29.31 -1.88 11.73
C HIS A 3 30.11 -0.59 11.89
N PRO A 4 31.46 -0.64 12.02
CA PRO A 4 32.30 0.55 12.28
C PRO A 4 32.22 1.64 11.21
N THR A 5 31.86 1.33 9.97
CA THR A 5 31.69 2.33 8.89
C THR A 5 30.27 2.89 8.79
N ALA A 6 29.35 2.46 9.64
CA ALA A 6 28.01 3.07 9.69
C ALA A 6 28.06 4.41 10.43
N ILE A 7 27.31 5.38 9.94
CA ILE A 7 27.12 6.70 10.58
C ILE A 7 25.78 6.68 11.30
N VAL A 8 25.82 6.57 12.62
CA VAL A 8 24.61 6.47 13.44
C VAL A 8 24.59 7.63 14.43
N SER A 9 23.52 8.44 14.39
CA SER A 9 23.36 9.55 15.32
C SER A 9 23.24 9.06 16.76
N ASN A 10 23.90 9.74 17.68
CA ASN A 10 23.76 9.49 19.13
C ASN A 10 22.39 9.90 19.71
N LYS A 11 21.55 10.57 18.92
CA LYS A 11 20.18 10.95 19.27
C LYS A 11 19.13 9.95 18.74
N SER A 12 19.55 8.95 17.96
CA SER A 12 18.66 7.87 17.54
C SER A 12 18.41 6.89 18.68
N ASP A 13 17.24 6.26 18.66
CA ASP A 13 16.83 5.26 19.65
C ASP A 13 16.74 3.90 18.96
N ILE A 14 17.73 3.03 19.19
CA ILE A 14 17.90 1.77 18.45
C ILE A 14 18.04 0.61 19.43
N ASP A 15 17.16 -0.38 19.30
CA ASP A 15 17.26 -1.61 20.12
C ASP A 15 18.56 -2.37 19.83
N THR A 16 19.19 -2.87 20.87
CA THR A 16 20.50 -3.53 20.80
C THR A 16 20.53 -4.82 19.97
N SER A 17 19.37 -5.45 19.75
CA SER A 17 19.23 -6.65 18.90
C SER A 17 19.24 -6.32 17.40
N THR A 18 19.12 -5.05 17.02
CA THR A 18 19.13 -4.61 15.62
C THR A 18 20.56 -4.63 15.04
N ASN A 19 20.68 -5.10 13.80
CA ASN A 19 21.92 -5.12 13.04
C ASN A 19 21.96 -3.96 12.04
N ILE A 20 23.06 -3.19 12.06
CA ILE A 20 23.33 -2.11 11.12
C ILE A 20 24.64 -2.39 10.41
N GLY A 21 24.55 -2.69 9.13
CA GLY A 21 25.68 -3.05 8.27
C GLY A 21 26.52 -1.85 7.79
N PRO A 22 27.49 -2.11 6.92
CA PRO A 22 28.43 -1.10 6.50
C PRO A 22 27.78 0.04 5.69
N PHE A 23 28.34 1.25 5.85
CA PHE A 23 27.96 2.46 5.10
C PHE A 23 26.47 2.85 5.23
N CYS A 24 25.78 2.38 6.28
CA CYS A 24 24.43 2.87 6.59
C CYS A 24 24.49 4.23 7.29
N VAL A 25 23.47 5.05 7.06
CA VAL A 25 23.29 6.37 7.69
C VAL A 25 21.97 6.38 8.46
N ILE A 26 22.02 6.60 9.77
CA ILE A 26 20.84 6.71 10.64
C ILE A 26 20.79 8.10 11.28
N GLY A 27 19.70 8.83 11.03
CA GLY A 27 19.52 10.22 11.45
C GLY A 27 19.06 10.39 12.90
N ASP A 28 18.96 11.65 13.35
CA ASP A 28 18.73 12.07 14.74
C ASP A 28 17.42 11.59 15.37
N ASN A 29 16.33 11.61 14.61
CA ASN A 29 14.97 11.38 15.11
C ASN A 29 14.43 9.99 14.75
N VAL A 30 15.32 9.05 14.46
CA VAL A 30 15.00 7.69 14.06
C VAL A 30 14.86 6.81 15.29
N LYS A 31 13.77 6.03 15.34
CA LYS A 31 13.55 4.99 16.35
C LYS A 31 13.42 3.63 15.70
N ILE A 32 14.19 2.65 16.13
CA ILE A 32 14.25 1.31 15.54
C ILE A 32 14.07 0.26 16.64
N GLY A 33 13.03 -0.56 16.52
CA GLY A 33 12.72 -1.66 17.41
C GLY A 33 13.68 -2.85 17.28
N LYS A 34 13.19 -4.02 17.68
CA LYS A 34 14.01 -5.24 17.85
C LYS A 34 14.25 -5.97 16.53
N ASN A 35 15.38 -6.69 16.48
CA ASN A 35 15.71 -7.67 15.44
C ASN A 35 15.60 -7.14 14.00
N ASN A 36 15.76 -5.85 13.79
CA ASN A 36 15.81 -5.31 12.43
C ASN A 36 17.18 -5.60 11.80
N ASN A 37 17.19 -5.81 10.48
CA ASN A 37 18.41 -6.05 9.71
C ASN A 37 18.58 -4.96 8.64
N ILE A 38 19.49 -4.03 8.86
CA ILE A 38 19.83 -2.96 7.94
C ILE A 38 21.13 -3.35 7.25
N ILE A 39 21.05 -3.79 5.96
CA ILE A 39 22.12 -4.59 5.35
C ILE A 39 23.35 -3.73 5.03
N SER A 40 23.28 -2.80 4.09
CA SER A 40 24.39 -1.89 3.78
C SER A 40 23.91 -0.72 2.93
N HIS A 41 24.59 0.43 2.99
CA HIS A 41 24.28 1.62 2.17
C HIS A 41 22.81 2.05 2.26
N VAL A 42 22.18 1.85 3.41
CA VAL A 42 20.79 2.24 3.69
C VAL A 42 20.79 3.60 4.38
N SER A 43 19.92 4.50 3.94
CA SER A 43 19.69 5.78 4.61
C SER A 43 18.32 5.76 5.31
N ILE A 44 18.29 5.97 6.63
CA ILE A 44 17.07 6.14 7.42
C ILE A 44 17.13 7.47 8.12
N THR A 45 16.22 8.38 7.80
CA THR A 45 16.25 9.77 8.27
C THR A 45 14.85 10.27 8.68
N GLY A 46 14.75 11.56 9.03
CA GLY A 46 13.49 12.18 9.43
C GLY A 46 12.95 11.64 10.77
N PHE A 47 11.70 11.97 11.08
CA PHE A 47 11.00 11.43 12.25
C PHE A 47 10.41 10.06 11.91
N THR A 48 11.27 9.06 11.82
CA THR A 48 10.94 7.71 11.37
C THR A 48 10.92 6.74 12.54
N THR A 49 9.81 6.05 12.73
CA THR A 49 9.66 4.99 13.73
C THR A 49 9.46 3.65 13.04
N ILE A 50 10.30 2.69 13.35
CA ILE A 50 10.33 1.34 12.78
C ILE A 50 10.12 0.34 13.92
N LYS A 51 9.13 -0.55 13.78
CA LYS A 51 8.91 -1.64 14.74
C LYS A 51 9.92 -2.78 14.51
N ASP A 52 9.52 -4.01 14.74
CA ASP A 52 10.43 -5.16 14.88
C ASP A 52 10.57 -6.00 13.60
N ASN A 53 11.66 -6.74 13.48
CA ASN A 53 11.90 -7.79 12.48
C ASN A 53 11.83 -7.31 11.00
N ASN A 54 12.13 -6.05 10.71
CA ASN A 54 12.18 -5.56 9.33
C ASN A 54 13.57 -5.79 8.71
N SER A 55 13.59 -5.88 7.37
CA SER A 55 14.83 -5.97 6.61
C SER A 55 14.91 -4.86 5.57
N PHE A 56 16.03 -4.13 5.57
CA PHE A 56 16.30 -3.06 4.64
C PHE A 56 17.52 -3.43 3.78
N PHE A 57 17.30 -3.49 2.48
CA PHE A 57 18.30 -3.89 1.49
C PHE A 57 19.07 -2.67 0.96
N PRO A 58 20.23 -2.91 0.31
CA PRO A 58 21.14 -1.83 -0.08
C PRO A 58 20.47 -0.73 -0.92
N PHE A 59 20.93 0.50 -0.67
CA PHE A 59 20.50 1.72 -1.37
C PHE A 59 19.04 2.12 -1.15
N SER A 60 18.33 1.53 -0.19
CA SER A 60 17.01 2.02 0.18
C SER A 60 17.12 3.34 0.95
N SER A 61 16.16 4.26 0.68
CA SER A 61 16.07 5.59 1.29
C SER A 61 14.74 5.73 2.02
N ILE A 62 14.80 5.72 3.34
CA ILE A 62 13.63 5.63 4.23
C ILE A 62 13.52 6.93 5.04
N GLY A 63 12.38 7.62 4.91
CA GLY A 63 12.11 8.83 5.68
C GLY A 63 12.79 10.10 5.14
N ALA A 64 13.34 10.08 3.93
CA ALA A 64 13.81 11.28 3.25
C ALA A 64 12.65 12.24 2.96
N GLN A 65 12.96 13.53 2.80
CA GLN A 65 11.97 14.59 2.58
C GLN A 65 10.97 14.24 1.48
N PRO A 66 9.67 14.59 1.64
CA PRO A 66 8.66 14.43 0.60
C PRO A 66 9.04 15.16 -0.69
N GLN A 67 8.68 14.56 -1.83
CA GLN A 67 8.83 15.18 -3.15
C GLN A 67 7.57 16.01 -3.50
N ASP A 68 7.14 16.85 -2.57
CA ASP A 68 6.00 17.76 -2.75
C ASP A 68 6.51 19.22 -2.76
N LEU A 69 6.16 19.97 -3.80
CA LEU A 69 6.53 21.39 -3.92
C LEU A 69 5.97 22.28 -2.79
N LYS A 70 4.93 21.80 -2.09
CA LYS A 70 4.33 22.51 -0.95
C LYS A 70 5.01 22.18 0.38
N TYR A 71 5.89 21.18 0.41
CA TYR A 71 6.60 20.81 1.63
C TYR A 71 7.56 21.93 2.06
N ASN A 72 7.39 22.39 3.29
CA ASN A 72 8.15 23.54 3.83
C ASN A 72 8.94 23.16 5.09
N ASN A 73 9.57 21.98 5.08
CA ASN A 73 10.35 21.45 6.21
C ASN A 73 9.55 21.28 7.52
N GLU A 74 8.25 21.14 7.42
CA GLU A 74 7.41 20.86 8.57
C GLU A 74 7.77 19.51 9.20
N LYS A 75 7.53 19.40 10.51
CA LYS A 75 7.77 18.17 11.25
C LYS A 75 6.72 17.13 10.86
N SER A 76 7.12 16.15 10.09
CA SER A 76 6.26 15.08 9.61
C SER A 76 6.87 13.71 9.89
N TYR A 77 6.06 12.65 9.83
CA TYR A 77 6.37 11.34 10.41
C TYR A 77 6.25 10.22 9.39
N LEU A 78 7.07 9.20 9.57
CA LEU A 78 6.95 7.90 8.94
C LEU A 78 6.85 6.82 10.02
N GLU A 79 5.79 6.00 9.94
CA GLU A 79 5.60 4.86 10.84
C GLU A 79 5.63 3.55 10.05
N ILE A 80 6.53 2.65 10.43
CA ILE A 80 6.70 1.33 9.83
C ILE A 80 6.45 0.26 10.87
N GLY A 81 5.55 -0.66 10.57
CA GLY A 81 5.21 -1.83 11.36
C GLY A 81 6.33 -2.87 11.42
N SER A 82 5.95 -4.12 11.58
CA SER A 82 6.87 -5.25 11.78
C SER A 82 6.90 -6.20 10.57
N ASN A 83 7.98 -6.98 10.47
CA ASN A 83 8.17 -8.05 9.48
C ASN A 83 8.14 -7.59 8.01
N ASN A 84 8.44 -6.34 7.72
CA ASN A 84 8.47 -5.82 6.35
C ASN A 84 9.83 -6.05 5.69
N ARG A 85 9.81 -6.14 4.36
CA ARG A 85 11.03 -6.25 3.55
C ARG A 85 11.08 -5.11 2.54
N PHE A 86 12.07 -4.24 2.67
CA PHE A 86 12.36 -3.14 1.74
C PHE A 86 13.56 -3.53 0.90
N ARG A 87 13.32 -3.96 -0.35
CA ARG A 87 14.38 -4.38 -1.26
C ARG A 87 15.22 -3.20 -1.74
N GLU A 88 16.17 -3.49 -2.59
CA GLU A 88 17.16 -2.52 -3.08
C GLU A 88 16.49 -1.30 -3.76
N ASN A 89 17.02 -0.10 -3.51
CA ASN A 89 16.56 1.15 -4.08
C ASN A 89 15.09 1.52 -3.75
N VAL A 90 14.47 0.91 -2.75
CA VAL A 90 13.14 1.33 -2.29
C VAL A 90 13.22 2.71 -1.65
N THR A 91 12.25 3.57 -1.95
CA THR A 91 12.15 4.91 -1.36
C THR A 91 10.82 5.10 -0.65
N VAL A 92 10.85 5.69 0.55
CA VAL A 92 9.65 5.97 1.36
C VAL A 92 9.76 7.39 1.94
N ASN A 93 8.76 8.22 1.67
CA ASN A 93 8.69 9.58 2.22
C ASN A 93 7.75 9.66 3.44
N PRO A 94 8.01 10.55 4.41
CA PRO A 94 7.09 10.88 5.50
C PRO A 94 5.88 11.68 4.97
N GLY A 95 4.92 12.01 5.86
CA GLY A 95 3.75 12.78 5.50
C GLY A 95 4.03 14.27 5.24
N THR A 96 2.95 15.01 4.89
CA THR A 96 2.92 16.47 4.71
C THR A 96 1.76 17.07 5.49
N VAL A 97 1.73 18.40 5.69
CA VAL A 97 0.59 19.09 6.33
C VAL A 97 -0.73 18.76 5.64
N GLY A 98 -0.72 18.69 4.31
CA GLY A 98 -1.92 18.42 3.51
C GLY A 98 -2.52 17.03 3.69
N GLY A 99 -1.76 16.07 4.24
CA GLY A 99 -2.18 14.67 4.42
C GLY A 99 -2.25 14.19 5.86
N GLY A 100 -2.10 15.09 6.84
CA GLY A 100 -2.12 14.73 8.26
C GLY A 100 -0.75 14.38 8.82
N LEU A 101 0.31 14.81 8.15
CA LEU A 101 1.71 14.73 8.61
C LEU A 101 2.28 13.31 8.75
N LYS A 102 1.64 12.29 8.18
CA LYS A 102 2.04 10.91 8.46
C LYS A 102 1.88 9.97 7.28
N THR A 103 2.96 9.26 6.95
CA THR A 103 2.93 8.05 6.11
C THR A 103 2.97 6.82 7.02
N ILE A 104 2.12 5.83 6.75
CA ILE A 104 1.96 4.64 7.59
C ILE A 104 2.11 3.37 6.74
N ILE A 105 2.97 2.47 7.19
CA ILE A 105 3.13 1.12 6.65
C ILE A 105 2.88 0.13 7.79
N LYS A 106 1.94 -0.79 7.60
CA LYS A 106 1.63 -1.82 8.59
C LYS A 106 2.61 -3.00 8.49
N ASP A 107 2.16 -4.20 8.74
CA ASP A 107 3.02 -5.37 8.96
C ASP A 107 3.08 -6.30 7.74
N ASN A 108 4.13 -7.12 7.67
CA ASN A 108 4.29 -8.23 6.72
C ASN A 108 4.28 -7.83 5.23
N CYS A 109 4.66 -6.61 4.90
CA CYS A 109 4.68 -6.11 3.52
C CYS A 109 6.00 -6.45 2.81
N LEU A 110 5.91 -6.59 1.48
CA LEU A 110 7.06 -6.75 0.60
C LEU A 110 7.12 -5.61 -0.41
N PHE A 111 8.18 -4.82 -0.34
CA PHE A 111 8.49 -3.76 -1.30
C PHE A 111 9.67 -4.21 -2.14
N MET A 112 9.40 -4.61 -3.40
CA MET A 112 10.45 -5.11 -4.30
C MET A 112 11.29 -3.96 -4.85
N VAL A 113 12.35 -4.33 -5.56
CA VAL A 113 13.39 -3.41 -6.05
C VAL A 113 12.79 -2.17 -6.73
N GLY A 114 13.24 -0.99 -6.30
CA GLY A 114 12.90 0.28 -6.92
C GLY A 114 11.46 0.77 -6.67
N SER A 115 10.66 0.10 -5.83
CA SER A 115 9.32 0.60 -5.52
C SER A 115 9.38 1.90 -4.73
N HIS A 116 8.39 2.79 -4.95
CA HIS A 116 8.30 4.10 -4.34
C HIS A 116 6.98 4.30 -3.58
N ILE A 117 7.10 4.81 -2.37
CA ILE A 117 5.98 5.19 -1.50
C ILE A 117 6.10 6.67 -1.21
N ALA A 118 5.25 7.49 -1.84
CA ALA A 118 5.23 8.93 -1.60
C ALA A 118 4.59 9.27 -0.24
N HIS A 119 4.53 10.57 0.02
CA HIS A 119 4.02 11.15 1.25
C HIS A 119 2.54 10.80 1.53
N ASP A 120 2.19 10.74 2.81
CA ASP A 120 0.82 10.56 3.29
C ASP A 120 0.13 9.26 2.84
N CYS A 121 0.90 8.29 2.30
CA CYS A 121 0.36 6.98 1.97
C CYS A 121 0.02 6.18 3.22
N LYS A 122 -1.04 5.36 3.11
CA LYS A 122 -1.43 4.38 4.14
C LYS A 122 -1.42 2.99 3.51
N ILE A 123 -0.53 2.13 3.99
CA ILE A 123 -0.36 0.78 3.48
C ILE A 123 -0.70 -0.20 4.60
N ASN A 124 -1.75 -0.98 4.41
CA ASN A 124 -2.16 -2.00 5.36
C ASN A 124 -1.29 -3.26 5.24
N SER A 125 -1.60 -4.28 6.06
CA SER A 125 -0.73 -5.46 6.20
C SER A 125 -0.76 -6.38 4.96
N ASN A 126 0.32 -7.14 4.77
CA ASN A 126 0.47 -8.15 3.71
C ASN A 126 0.43 -7.60 2.28
N VAL A 127 0.71 -6.33 2.08
CA VAL A 127 0.74 -5.69 0.75
C VAL A 127 2.06 -6.05 0.04
N ILE A 128 1.96 -6.28 -1.27
CA ILE A 128 3.12 -6.50 -2.13
C ILE A 128 3.18 -5.39 -3.20
N LEU A 129 4.25 -4.62 -3.21
CA LEU A 129 4.63 -3.77 -4.32
C LEU A 129 5.74 -4.46 -5.12
N ALA A 130 5.43 -4.88 -6.36
CA ALA A 130 6.44 -5.47 -7.22
C ALA A 130 7.45 -4.43 -7.72
N ASN A 131 8.45 -4.86 -8.48
CA ASN A 131 9.55 -4.01 -8.93
C ASN A 131 9.06 -2.72 -9.61
N ASN A 132 9.57 -1.57 -9.16
CA ASN A 132 9.26 -0.24 -9.67
C ASN A 132 7.77 0.16 -9.57
N ALA A 133 6.95 -0.53 -8.77
CA ALA A 133 5.60 -0.07 -8.48
C ALA A 133 5.68 1.26 -7.72
N THR A 134 4.95 2.28 -8.19
CA THR A 134 5.08 3.65 -7.71
C THR A 134 3.74 4.17 -7.19
N LEU A 135 3.73 4.64 -5.95
CA LEU A 135 2.59 5.29 -5.34
C LEU A 135 2.82 6.80 -5.29
N ALA A 136 1.90 7.57 -5.85
CA ALA A 136 1.85 9.01 -5.60
C ALA A 136 1.31 9.32 -4.19
N GLY A 137 1.31 10.59 -3.79
CA GLY A 137 0.88 10.98 -2.44
C GLY A 137 -0.55 10.58 -2.09
N HIS A 138 -0.81 10.35 -0.80
CA HIS A 138 -2.14 10.05 -0.23
C HIS A 138 -2.81 8.77 -0.76
N VAL A 139 -2.07 7.83 -1.33
CA VAL A 139 -2.60 6.53 -1.75
C VAL A 139 -2.87 5.67 -0.52
N GLU A 140 -4.04 5.03 -0.51
CA GLU A 140 -4.41 4.06 0.52
C GLU A 140 -4.48 2.66 -0.09
N ILE A 141 -3.78 1.69 0.49
CA ILE A 141 -3.78 0.31 0.04
C ILE A 141 -4.23 -0.59 1.17
N ASP A 142 -5.31 -1.32 0.92
CA ASP A 142 -5.84 -2.26 1.89
C ASP A 142 -5.10 -3.59 1.90
N GLU A 143 -5.43 -4.41 2.90
CA GLU A 143 -4.73 -5.67 3.21
C GLU A 143 -4.70 -6.65 2.03
N ASN A 144 -3.57 -7.32 1.88
CA ASN A 144 -3.37 -8.38 0.89
C ASN A 144 -3.47 -7.92 -0.58
N ALA A 145 -3.47 -6.62 -0.86
CA ALA A 145 -3.41 -6.13 -2.23
C ALA A 145 -2.02 -6.36 -2.84
N ILE A 146 -1.99 -6.60 -4.15
CA ILE A 146 -0.75 -6.83 -4.91
C ILE A 146 -0.70 -5.87 -6.08
N LEU A 147 0.38 -5.10 -6.18
CA LEU A 147 0.64 -4.19 -7.27
C LEU A 147 1.76 -4.74 -8.15
N GLY A 148 1.47 -4.98 -9.42
CA GLY A 148 2.39 -5.52 -10.40
C GLY A 148 3.54 -4.56 -10.74
N GLY A 149 4.60 -5.10 -11.31
CA GLY A 149 5.79 -4.32 -11.63
C GLY A 149 5.52 -3.17 -12.62
N ASN A 150 6.22 -2.04 -12.41
CA ASN A 150 6.05 -0.81 -13.19
C ASN A 150 4.62 -0.25 -13.20
N SER A 151 3.79 -0.59 -12.22
CA SER A 151 2.49 0.06 -12.04
C SER A 151 2.65 1.43 -11.39
N ALA A 152 1.77 2.37 -11.77
CA ALA A 152 1.73 3.72 -11.21
C ALA A 152 0.34 4.05 -10.68
N ILE A 153 0.26 4.44 -9.42
CA ILE A 153 -1.00 4.75 -8.73
C ILE A 153 -1.09 6.26 -8.51
N HIS A 154 -2.14 6.86 -9.04
CA HIS A 154 -2.38 8.30 -8.95
C HIS A 154 -2.68 8.74 -7.51
N GLN A 155 -2.43 10.02 -7.20
CA GLN A 155 -2.71 10.59 -5.87
C GLN A 155 -4.16 10.36 -5.43
N PHE A 156 -4.33 10.07 -4.13
CA PHE A 156 -5.63 9.86 -3.47
C PHE A 156 -6.41 8.62 -3.92
N VAL A 157 -5.83 7.77 -4.73
CA VAL A 157 -6.46 6.50 -5.13
C VAL A 157 -6.45 5.54 -3.93
N ARG A 158 -7.55 4.80 -3.78
CA ARG A 158 -7.68 3.70 -2.83
C ARG A 158 -7.68 2.36 -3.57
N ILE A 159 -6.89 1.42 -3.08
CA ILE A 159 -6.82 0.05 -3.59
C ILE A 159 -7.40 -0.88 -2.52
N GLY A 160 -8.53 -1.51 -2.83
CA GLY A 160 -9.25 -2.35 -1.89
C GLY A 160 -8.53 -3.68 -1.58
N LYS A 161 -9.01 -4.35 -0.53
CA LYS A 161 -8.49 -5.65 -0.05
C LYS A 161 -8.38 -6.68 -1.17
N TYR A 162 -7.29 -7.44 -1.18
CA TYR A 162 -7.05 -8.51 -2.16
C TYR A 162 -7.15 -8.06 -3.63
N ALA A 163 -7.17 -6.77 -3.90
CA ALA A 163 -7.12 -6.29 -5.28
C ALA A 163 -5.78 -6.67 -5.93
N MET A 164 -5.82 -6.91 -7.23
CA MET A 164 -4.63 -7.17 -8.05
C MET A 164 -4.51 -6.13 -9.15
N ILE A 165 -3.42 -5.39 -9.12
CA ILE A 165 -3.04 -4.47 -10.20
C ILE A 165 -2.01 -5.19 -11.08
N GLY A 166 -2.31 -5.38 -12.35
CA GLY A 166 -1.38 -5.97 -13.31
C GLY A 166 -0.15 -5.09 -13.54
N GLY A 167 0.93 -5.70 -14.02
CA GLY A 167 2.13 -4.95 -14.37
C GLY A 167 1.87 -3.90 -15.47
N MET A 168 2.69 -2.83 -15.52
CA MET A 168 2.58 -1.73 -16.50
C MET A 168 1.25 -0.97 -16.44
N SER A 169 0.50 -1.05 -15.34
CA SER A 169 -0.82 -0.40 -15.21
C SER A 169 -0.70 1.01 -14.66
N GLY A 170 -1.54 1.92 -15.19
CA GLY A 170 -1.72 3.28 -14.67
C GLY A 170 -3.12 3.45 -14.07
N VAL A 171 -3.21 3.56 -12.74
CA VAL A 171 -4.48 3.59 -12.00
C VAL A 171 -4.82 5.01 -11.60
N GLU A 172 -5.98 5.54 -12.03
CA GLU A 172 -6.42 6.91 -11.74
C GLU A 172 -7.66 7.00 -10.82
N LYS A 173 -8.39 5.89 -10.67
CA LYS A 173 -9.59 5.79 -9.85
C LYS A 173 -9.46 4.64 -8.84
N ASP A 174 -10.30 4.67 -7.83
CA ASP A 174 -10.32 3.64 -6.79
C ASP A 174 -10.64 2.25 -7.36
N ILE A 175 -9.93 1.26 -6.87
CA ILE A 175 -10.13 -0.15 -7.23
C ILE A 175 -10.83 -0.85 -6.07
N ILE A 176 -11.97 -1.43 -6.35
CA ILE A 176 -12.78 -2.15 -5.35
C ILE A 176 -12.01 -3.34 -4.75
N PRO A 177 -12.36 -3.77 -3.54
CA PRO A 177 -11.87 -5.04 -3.00
C PRO A 177 -12.05 -6.18 -4.00
N TYR A 178 -11.05 -7.06 -4.07
CA TYR A 178 -11.01 -8.22 -4.97
C TYR A 178 -10.99 -7.89 -6.47
N GLY A 179 -10.88 -6.62 -6.86
CA GLY A 179 -10.80 -6.19 -8.26
C GLY A 179 -9.51 -6.65 -8.93
N LEU A 180 -9.60 -7.03 -10.20
CA LEU A 180 -8.44 -7.21 -11.10
C LEU A 180 -8.43 -6.07 -12.11
N TYR A 181 -7.36 -5.30 -12.09
CA TYR A 181 -7.15 -4.16 -12.98
C TYR A 181 -5.87 -4.35 -13.79
N THR A 182 -5.93 -4.13 -15.09
CA THR A 182 -4.77 -4.14 -15.99
C THR A 182 -4.92 -3.06 -17.05
N GLY A 183 -3.81 -2.43 -17.42
CA GLY A 183 -3.80 -1.41 -18.47
C GLY A 183 -3.66 0.01 -17.94
N ILE A 184 -3.82 0.99 -18.81
CA ILE A 184 -3.64 2.40 -18.50
C ILE A 184 -4.99 3.11 -18.67
N ARG A 185 -5.54 3.68 -17.60
CA ARG A 185 -6.85 4.36 -17.59
C ARG A 185 -8.01 3.48 -18.07
N GLU A 186 -7.95 2.23 -17.70
CA GLU A 186 -8.87 1.18 -18.11
C GLU A 186 -9.98 0.96 -17.06
N ASN A 187 -10.90 0.08 -17.39
CA ASN A 187 -11.87 -0.46 -16.46
C ASN A 187 -11.35 -1.71 -15.77
N LEU A 188 -12.07 -2.19 -14.75
CA LEU A 188 -11.77 -3.48 -14.14
C LEU A 188 -11.97 -4.60 -15.17
N LYS A 189 -11.00 -5.50 -15.27
CA LYS A 189 -11.09 -6.65 -16.17
C LYS A 189 -11.97 -7.76 -15.60
N SER A 190 -11.85 -8.01 -14.31
CA SER A 190 -12.61 -9.01 -13.58
C SER A 190 -12.40 -8.89 -12.08
N LEU A 191 -12.92 -9.85 -11.32
CA LEU A 191 -12.48 -10.09 -9.96
C LEU A 191 -11.15 -10.83 -9.94
N ASN A 192 -10.36 -10.63 -8.90
CA ASN A 192 -9.12 -11.38 -8.64
C ASN A 192 -9.45 -12.81 -8.18
N LEU A 193 -9.82 -13.66 -9.13
CA LEU A 193 -10.23 -15.05 -8.85
C LEU A 193 -9.12 -15.86 -8.17
N ILE A 194 -7.85 -15.57 -8.49
CA ILE A 194 -6.70 -16.23 -7.88
C ILE A 194 -6.59 -15.83 -6.42
N GLY A 195 -6.76 -14.55 -6.11
CA GLY A 195 -6.77 -14.04 -4.74
C GLY A 195 -7.89 -14.64 -3.90
N LEU A 196 -9.11 -14.69 -4.44
CA LEU A 196 -10.26 -15.31 -3.78
C LEU A 196 -10.03 -16.81 -3.48
N LYS A 197 -9.47 -17.57 -4.43
CA LYS A 197 -9.11 -18.98 -4.20
C LYS A 197 -8.02 -19.13 -3.14
N ARG A 198 -6.99 -18.29 -3.13
CA ARG A 198 -5.92 -18.29 -2.11
C ARG A 198 -6.46 -17.93 -0.72
N LYS A 199 -7.49 -17.10 -0.65
CA LYS A 199 -8.22 -16.80 0.59
C LYS A 199 -9.01 -18.04 1.11
N GLY A 200 -9.18 -19.09 0.29
CA GLY A 200 -9.85 -20.33 0.67
C GLY A 200 -11.31 -20.44 0.24
N LEU A 201 -11.80 -19.54 -0.62
CA LEU A 201 -13.18 -19.57 -1.07
C LEU A 201 -13.43 -20.72 -2.06
N THR A 202 -14.60 -21.36 -1.93
CA THR A 202 -15.06 -22.38 -2.87
C THR A 202 -15.49 -21.76 -4.21
N SER A 203 -15.52 -22.56 -5.27
CA SER A 203 -15.97 -22.10 -6.59
C SER A 203 -17.40 -21.59 -6.56
N ASN A 204 -18.28 -22.19 -5.74
CA ASN A 204 -19.67 -21.74 -5.61
C ASN A 204 -19.74 -20.35 -4.94
N ALA A 205 -19.01 -20.14 -3.85
CA ALA A 205 -18.93 -18.83 -3.20
C ALA A 205 -18.38 -17.76 -4.14
N ILE A 206 -17.36 -18.08 -4.92
CA ILE A 206 -16.78 -17.14 -5.92
C ILE A 206 -17.81 -16.78 -6.99
N ASN A 207 -18.59 -17.74 -7.49
CA ASN A 207 -19.64 -17.46 -8.46
C ASN A 207 -20.76 -16.59 -7.89
N GLU A 208 -21.13 -16.81 -6.63
CA GLU A 208 -22.12 -15.98 -5.94
C GLU A 208 -21.64 -14.54 -5.78
N ILE A 209 -20.38 -14.33 -5.33
CA ILE A 209 -19.74 -13.01 -5.28
C ILE A 209 -19.76 -12.35 -6.66
N LYS A 210 -19.38 -13.08 -7.71
CA LYS A 210 -19.37 -12.56 -9.08
C LYS A 210 -20.77 -12.09 -9.52
N ASN A 211 -21.80 -12.85 -9.23
CA ASN A 211 -23.17 -12.48 -9.58
C ASN A 211 -23.63 -11.23 -8.84
N LEU A 212 -23.35 -11.11 -7.54
CA LEU A 212 -23.68 -9.91 -6.77
C LEU A 212 -22.90 -8.69 -7.22
N ILE A 213 -21.64 -8.82 -7.57
CA ILE A 213 -20.82 -7.75 -8.15
C ILE A 213 -21.39 -7.29 -9.50
N ASN A 214 -21.82 -8.20 -10.36
CA ASN A 214 -22.47 -7.84 -11.63
C ASN A 214 -23.77 -7.04 -11.39
N ILE A 215 -24.55 -7.38 -10.37
CA ILE A 215 -25.75 -6.63 -9.97
C ILE A 215 -25.37 -5.21 -9.50
N ILE A 216 -24.36 -5.09 -8.62
CA ILE A 216 -23.90 -3.79 -8.11
C ILE A 216 -23.47 -2.87 -9.24
N PHE A 217 -22.80 -3.38 -10.25
CA PHE A 217 -22.25 -2.60 -11.36
C PHE A 217 -23.12 -2.64 -12.63
N ASP A 218 -24.38 -3.07 -12.54
CA ASP A 218 -25.34 -2.97 -13.64
C ASP A 218 -25.52 -1.50 -14.03
N LYS A 219 -25.39 -1.21 -15.31
CA LYS A 219 -25.42 0.17 -15.85
C LYS A 219 -26.81 0.75 -16.04
N ASN A 220 -27.84 -0.04 -15.88
CA ASN A 220 -29.23 0.42 -16.03
C ASN A 220 -29.63 1.35 -14.87
N ASP A 221 -28.88 1.32 -13.76
CA ASP A 221 -29.14 2.18 -12.60
C ASP A 221 -27.83 2.60 -11.92
N THR A 222 -27.91 3.43 -10.90
CA THR A 222 -26.75 3.79 -10.08
C THR A 222 -26.32 2.64 -9.17
N ILE A 223 -25.04 2.63 -8.79
CA ILE A 223 -24.50 1.64 -7.84
C ILE A 223 -25.35 1.60 -6.55
N GLU A 224 -25.70 2.77 -6.02
CA GLU A 224 -26.52 2.90 -4.81
C GLU A 224 -27.90 2.27 -4.99
N ASN A 225 -28.61 2.58 -6.08
CA ASN A 225 -29.91 1.99 -6.40
C ASN A 225 -29.82 0.49 -6.65
N ASN A 226 -28.79 0.03 -7.37
CA ASN A 226 -28.57 -1.39 -7.62
C ASN A 226 -28.41 -2.17 -6.31
N ILE A 227 -27.62 -1.67 -5.36
CA ILE A 227 -27.44 -2.28 -4.05
C ILE A 227 -28.79 -2.32 -3.30
N LYS A 228 -29.50 -1.21 -3.24
CA LYS A 228 -30.75 -1.07 -2.50
C LYS A 228 -31.91 -1.88 -3.10
N ASN A 229 -32.14 -1.75 -4.40
CA ASN A 229 -33.30 -2.37 -5.08
C ASN A 229 -33.17 -3.91 -5.18
N ASN A 230 -31.95 -4.43 -5.19
CA ASN A 230 -31.69 -5.87 -5.25
C ASN A 230 -31.36 -6.47 -3.88
N PHE A 231 -31.56 -5.72 -2.80
CA PHE A 231 -31.31 -6.17 -1.42
C PHE A 231 -29.90 -6.74 -1.19
N VAL A 232 -28.89 -6.24 -1.93
CA VAL A 232 -27.50 -6.72 -1.83
C VAL A 232 -26.92 -6.46 -0.43
N GLU A 233 -27.40 -5.42 0.24
CA GLU A 233 -27.02 -5.09 1.64
C GLU A 233 -27.37 -6.20 2.62
N SER A 234 -28.38 -7.04 2.32
CA SER A 234 -28.77 -8.18 3.16
C SER A 234 -27.89 -9.42 2.98
N SER A 235 -26.92 -9.37 2.06
CA SER A 235 -26.00 -10.48 1.83
C SER A 235 -25.18 -10.77 3.08
N GLU A 236 -25.11 -12.05 3.47
CA GLU A 236 -24.26 -12.50 4.57
C GLU A 236 -22.81 -12.79 4.13
N ILE A 237 -22.53 -12.69 2.83
CA ILE A 237 -21.20 -12.92 2.26
C ILE A 237 -20.26 -11.79 2.69
N LEU A 238 -19.20 -12.12 3.45
CA LEU A 238 -18.24 -11.16 3.98
C LEU A 238 -17.62 -10.30 2.88
N GLU A 239 -17.25 -10.91 1.77
CA GLU A 239 -16.62 -10.23 0.64
C GLU A 239 -17.52 -9.16 0.01
N ILE A 240 -18.83 -9.40 -0.02
CA ILE A 240 -19.81 -8.41 -0.50
C ILE A 240 -19.96 -7.28 0.51
N LYS A 241 -20.01 -7.57 1.80
CA LYS A 241 -20.03 -6.53 2.85
C LYS A 241 -18.78 -5.62 2.74
N GLU A 242 -17.61 -6.19 2.55
CA GLU A 242 -16.36 -5.43 2.36
C GLU A 242 -16.40 -4.54 1.10
N VAL A 243 -16.98 -5.01 -0.01
CA VAL A 243 -17.17 -4.21 -1.23
C VAL A 243 -18.15 -3.06 -0.98
N ILE A 244 -19.29 -3.32 -0.35
CA ILE A 244 -20.30 -2.29 -0.04
C ILE A 244 -19.70 -1.22 0.90
N GLU A 245 -18.99 -1.62 1.95
CA GLU A 245 -18.31 -0.71 2.86
C GLU A 245 -17.31 0.19 2.11
N PHE A 246 -16.53 -0.39 1.22
CA PHE A 246 -15.58 0.36 0.38
C PHE A 246 -16.30 1.35 -0.55
N LEU A 247 -17.41 0.97 -1.17
CA LEU A 247 -18.20 1.83 -2.05
C LEU A 247 -18.86 2.99 -1.29
N ASN A 248 -19.34 2.73 -0.07
CA ASN A 248 -19.99 3.72 0.79
C ASN A 248 -19.00 4.70 1.43
N SER A 249 -17.72 4.37 1.46
CA SER A 249 -16.69 5.26 1.98
C SER A 249 -16.35 6.37 0.98
N ASN A 250 -15.96 7.54 1.48
CA ASN A 250 -15.73 8.73 0.65
C ASN A 250 -14.55 8.54 -0.32
N SER A 251 -14.84 8.62 -1.62
CA SER A 251 -13.84 8.56 -2.70
C SER A 251 -13.53 9.97 -3.23
N LYS A 252 -12.25 10.31 -3.32
CA LYS A 252 -11.78 11.54 -3.97
C LYS A 252 -11.57 11.38 -5.48
N ARG A 253 -11.48 10.14 -5.98
CA ARG A 253 -11.12 9.81 -7.35
C ARG A 253 -12.24 9.16 -8.17
N GLY A 254 -13.33 8.76 -7.50
CA GLY A 254 -14.36 7.92 -8.09
C GLY A 254 -13.94 6.45 -8.18
N ILE A 255 -14.88 5.59 -8.47
CA ILE A 255 -14.70 4.12 -8.52
C ILE A 255 -14.43 3.68 -9.96
N THR A 256 -13.49 2.77 -10.13
CA THR A 256 -13.28 2.07 -11.41
C THR A 256 -14.40 1.05 -11.61
N THR A 257 -15.08 1.11 -12.74
CA THR A 257 -16.16 0.19 -13.12
C THR A 257 -15.63 -0.96 -13.98
N PHE A 258 -16.46 -1.97 -14.24
CA PHE A 258 -16.10 -3.05 -15.16
C PHE A 258 -16.23 -2.61 -16.63
N GLU A 259 -15.42 -3.24 -17.52
CA GLU A 259 -15.62 -3.14 -18.95
C GLU A 259 -17.02 -3.65 -19.32
N ASN A 260 -17.59 -3.06 -20.38
CA ASN A 260 -18.77 -3.67 -21.01
C ASN A 260 -18.30 -4.85 -21.87
N ASP A 261 -18.92 -5.96 -21.75
CA ASP A 261 -18.98 -7.00 -22.80
C ASP A 261 -19.81 -6.48 -23.97
#